data_96ce0088a74a5f2842e740b9d842efce
#
_entry.id   96ce0088a74a5f2842e740b9d842efce
#
_cell.length_a   1.000
_cell.length_b   1.000
_cell.length_c   1.000
_cell.angle_alpha   90.00
_cell.angle_beta   90.00
_cell.angle_gamma   90.00
#
_symmetry.space_group_name_H-M   'P 1'
#
loop_
_entity.id
_entity.type
_entity.pdbx_description
1 polymer ?
#
loop_
_entity_poly.entity_id
_entity_poly.type
_entity_poly.pdbx_seq_one_letter_code
_entity_poly.pdbx_strand_id
1 'polypeptide(L)'
;MGESFRWLSPLGASVGLFLAIGLLWLLIGALTVPFHNRGTGTEMIFVSHSTDREYFGTSPSEILSADPALSKLRTLLLTVIAGFLLLAGILCLSVAWFGLKQGERWALVSLASGGLVAIAFWALALLPYFRSGIPVTIGDPILLGWMGLG
;
A
#
# COMPACT_ATOMS: atom_id res chain seq x y z
N MET A 1 -30.76 22.26 -11.52
CA MET A 1 -29.64 23.21 -11.42
C MET A 1 -28.64 22.59 -10.48
N GLY A 2 -27.51 22.07 -11.00
CA GLY A 2 -26.50 21.42 -10.16
C GLY A 2 -25.72 22.48 -9.39
N GLU A 3 -25.62 22.31 -8.08
CA GLU A 3 -24.68 23.12 -7.29
C GLU A 3 -23.28 22.97 -7.87
N SER A 4 -22.60 24.10 -8.11
CA SER A 4 -21.24 24.07 -8.61
C SER A 4 -20.33 23.38 -7.58
N PHE A 5 -19.56 22.38 -7.99
CA PHE A 5 -18.60 21.66 -7.14
C PHE A 5 -17.66 22.66 -6.44
N ARG A 6 -17.55 22.56 -5.11
CA ARG A 6 -16.69 23.41 -4.29
C ARG A 6 -15.65 22.58 -3.56
N TRP A 7 -14.38 22.83 -3.79
CA TRP A 7 -13.27 22.12 -3.15
C TRP A 7 -13.26 22.20 -1.62
N LEU A 8 -13.73 23.32 -1.06
CA LEU A 8 -13.81 23.56 0.39
C LEU A 8 -15.13 23.04 1.01
N SER A 9 -15.89 22.21 0.31
CA SER A 9 -17.06 21.51 0.85
C SER A 9 -16.65 20.14 1.42
N PRO A 10 -17.49 19.50 2.27
CA PRO A 10 -17.24 18.13 2.71
C PRO A 10 -17.05 17.14 1.56
N LEU A 11 -17.82 17.30 0.48
CA LEU A 11 -17.67 16.53 -0.75
C LEU A 11 -16.30 16.78 -1.40
N GLY A 12 -15.88 18.05 -1.51
CA GLY A 12 -14.57 18.41 -2.06
C GLY A 12 -13.42 17.84 -1.24
N ALA A 13 -13.52 17.86 0.10
CA ALA A 13 -12.54 17.25 0.99
C ALA A 13 -12.45 15.71 0.78
N SER A 14 -13.59 15.04 0.65
CA SER A 14 -13.64 13.60 0.35
C SER A 14 -13.01 13.27 -1.00
N VAL A 15 -13.32 14.03 -2.04
CA VAL A 15 -12.71 13.87 -3.37
C VAL A 15 -11.20 14.06 -3.27
N GLY A 16 -10.73 15.13 -2.61
CA GLY A 16 -9.31 15.42 -2.43
C GLY A 16 -8.57 14.27 -1.70
N LEU A 17 -9.18 13.72 -0.65
CA LEU A 17 -8.63 12.60 0.09
C LEU A 17 -8.46 11.34 -0.79
N PHE A 18 -9.50 10.94 -1.53
CA PHE A 18 -9.42 9.76 -2.38
C PHE A 18 -8.49 9.96 -3.58
N LEU A 19 -8.39 11.18 -4.13
CA LEU A 19 -7.38 11.50 -5.14
C LEU A 19 -5.96 11.37 -4.58
N ALA A 20 -5.71 11.86 -3.38
CA ALA A 20 -4.42 11.72 -2.72
C ALA A 20 -4.06 10.24 -2.46
N ILE A 21 -5.01 9.44 -1.96
CA ILE A 21 -4.84 7.99 -1.75
C ILE A 21 -4.54 7.27 -3.08
N GLY A 22 -5.31 7.56 -4.13
CA GLY A 22 -5.10 6.96 -5.44
C GLY A 22 -3.74 7.29 -6.04
N LEU A 23 -3.30 8.55 -5.91
CA LEU A 23 -1.98 9.00 -6.35
C LEU A 23 -0.86 8.32 -5.57
N LEU A 24 -1.04 8.17 -4.26
CA LEU A 24 -0.10 7.48 -3.39
C LEU A 24 0.06 6.01 -3.80
N TRP A 25 -1.03 5.30 -4.07
CA TRP A 25 -0.96 3.91 -4.54
C TRP A 25 -0.29 3.78 -5.90
N LEU A 26 -0.51 4.73 -6.82
CA LEU A 26 0.21 4.78 -8.09
C LEU A 26 1.72 4.95 -7.88
N LEU A 27 2.12 5.87 -7.01
CA LEU A 27 3.54 6.11 -6.71
C LEU A 27 4.18 4.87 -6.08
N ILE A 28 3.54 4.27 -5.07
CA ILE A 28 4.05 3.06 -4.44
C ILE A 28 4.16 1.93 -5.47
N GLY A 29 3.11 1.66 -6.24
CA GLY A 29 3.12 0.62 -7.26
C GLY A 29 4.22 0.83 -8.30
N ALA A 30 4.40 2.06 -8.80
CA ALA A 30 5.43 2.38 -9.78
C ALA A 30 6.86 2.25 -9.22
N LEU A 31 7.05 2.58 -7.94
CA LEU A 31 8.36 2.59 -7.30
C LEU A 31 8.75 1.24 -6.70
N THR A 32 7.79 0.37 -6.38
CA THR A 32 8.06 -0.91 -5.72
C THR A 32 9.09 -1.75 -6.48
N VAL A 33 8.90 -2.00 -7.77
CA VAL A 33 9.79 -2.86 -8.56
C VAL A 33 11.21 -2.28 -8.71
N PRO A 34 11.40 -1.01 -9.13
CA PRO A 34 12.75 -0.45 -9.32
C PRO A 34 13.53 -0.29 -8.02
N PHE A 35 12.86 -0.07 -6.87
CA PHE A 35 13.56 0.09 -5.60
C PHE A 35 13.96 -1.25 -4.97
N HIS A 36 13.13 -2.29 -5.10
CA HIS A 36 13.42 -3.59 -4.48
C HIS A 36 14.50 -4.40 -5.21
N ASN A 37 14.79 -4.08 -6.48
CA ASN A 37 15.81 -4.79 -7.25
C ASN A 37 17.24 -4.21 -7.07
N ARG A 38 17.42 -3.17 -6.25
CA ARG A 38 18.72 -2.49 -6.12
C ARG A 38 19.71 -3.13 -5.15
N GLY A 39 19.33 -4.17 -4.41
CA GLY A 39 20.25 -4.90 -3.53
C GLY A 39 20.96 -4.01 -2.50
N THR A 40 20.24 -3.09 -1.86
CA THR A 40 20.82 -2.08 -0.96
C THR A 40 21.16 -2.58 0.45
N GLY A 41 20.96 -3.87 0.73
CA GLY A 41 21.15 -4.43 2.08
C GLY A 41 20.03 -4.08 3.07
N THR A 42 19.10 -3.21 2.69
CA THR A 42 17.90 -2.85 3.46
C THR A 42 16.66 -3.61 2.94
N GLU A 43 16.89 -4.82 2.47
CA GLU A 43 15.83 -5.65 1.91
C GLU A 43 14.81 -6.00 2.99
N MET A 44 13.54 -5.89 2.65
CA MET A 44 12.43 -6.36 3.49
C MET A 44 11.77 -7.57 2.84
N ILE A 45 11.12 -8.39 3.63
CA ILE A 45 10.30 -9.50 3.14
C ILE A 45 8.87 -9.03 2.95
N PHE A 46 8.30 -8.36 3.95
CA PHE A 46 6.89 -7.95 3.93
C PHE A 46 6.63 -6.56 4.48
N VAL A 47 7.03 -6.24 5.72
CA VAL A 47 6.68 -4.98 6.41
C VAL A 47 7.80 -3.95 6.31
N SER A 48 8.91 -4.23 7.00
CA SER A 48 10.12 -3.41 7.01
C SER A 48 11.32 -4.28 7.38
N HIS A 49 12.53 -3.81 7.12
CA HIS A 49 13.75 -4.56 7.47
C HIS A 49 13.82 -4.88 8.97
N SER A 50 13.50 -3.91 9.83
CA SER A 50 13.54 -4.06 11.30
C SER A 50 12.46 -5.01 11.81
N THR A 51 11.23 -4.81 11.40
CA THR A 51 10.06 -5.60 11.82
C THR A 51 10.16 -7.04 11.32
N ASP A 52 10.58 -7.23 10.07
CA ASP A 52 10.78 -8.57 9.49
C ASP A 52 11.94 -9.29 10.19
N ARG A 53 13.06 -8.60 10.50
CA ARG A 53 14.17 -9.16 11.25
C ARG A 53 13.74 -9.63 12.65
N GLU A 54 12.93 -8.86 13.34
CA GLU A 54 12.43 -9.22 14.66
C GLU A 54 11.47 -10.42 14.58
N TYR A 55 10.61 -10.45 13.55
CA TYR A 55 9.65 -11.53 13.35
C TYR A 55 10.32 -12.85 12.96
N PHE A 56 11.28 -12.84 12.06
CA PHE A 56 11.97 -14.04 11.57
C PHE A 56 13.19 -14.45 12.41
N GLY A 57 13.64 -13.59 13.34
CA GLY A 57 14.82 -13.84 14.18
C GLY A 57 16.15 -13.75 13.44
N THR A 58 16.15 -13.40 12.16
CA THR A 58 17.33 -13.22 11.32
C THR A 58 17.10 -12.12 10.29
N SER A 59 18.17 -11.61 9.68
CA SER A 59 18.01 -10.50 8.73
C SER A 59 17.33 -10.96 7.44
N PRO A 60 16.42 -10.14 6.85
CA PRO A 60 15.81 -10.43 5.56
C PRO A 60 16.81 -10.74 4.45
N SER A 61 17.96 -10.04 4.44
CA SER A 61 19.03 -10.28 3.48
C SER A 61 19.66 -11.65 3.62
N GLU A 62 19.83 -12.17 4.85
CA GLU A 62 20.32 -13.54 5.09
C GLU A 62 19.34 -14.58 4.59
N ILE A 63 18.04 -14.40 4.89
CA ILE A 63 16.98 -15.31 4.40
C ILE A 63 16.97 -15.36 2.87
N LEU A 64 17.00 -14.18 2.23
CA LEU A 64 16.93 -14.08 0.77
C LEU A 64 18.21 -14.56 0.06
N SER A 65 19.37 -14.50 0.73
CA SER A 65 20.63 -15.01 0.18
C SER A 65 20.82 -16.52 0.39
N ALA A 66 20.15 -17.09 1.39
CA ALA A 66 20.23 -18.53 1.67
C ALA A 66 19.70 -19.40 0.52
N ASP A 67 18.67 -18.92 -0.19
CA ASP A 67 18.12 -19.61 -1.36
C ASP A 67 17.74 -18.62 -2.47
N PRO A 68 18.41 -18.66 -3.63
CA PRO A 68 18.08 -17.83 -4.78
C PRO A 68 16.61 -17.95 -5.26
N ALA A 69 15.94 -19.08 -4.97
CA ALA A 69 14.54 -19.24 -5.32
C ALA A 69 13.63 -18.34 -4.49
N LEU A 70 13.96 -18.13 -3.21
CA LEU A 70 13.21 -17.21 -2.33
C LEU A 70 13.30 -15.76 -2.82
N SER A 71 14.49 -15.32 -3.24
CA SER A 71 14.67 -13.99 -3.80
C SER A 71 13.85 -13.79 -5.08
N LYS A 72 13.84 -14.79 -5.98
CA LYS A 72 13.01 -14.76 -7.20
C LYS A 72 11.52 -14.73 -6.86
N LEU A 73 11.08 -15.59 -5.94
CA LEU A 73 9.67 -15.65 -5.51
C LEU A 73 9.22 -14.30 -4.93
N ARG A 74 10.03 -13.70 -4.06
CA ARG A 74 9.76 -12.38 -3.50
C ARG A 74 9.60 -11.34 -4.61
N THR A 75 10.53 -11.30 -5.58
CA THR A 75 10.47 -10.35 -6.70
C THR A 75 9.18 -10.52 -7.51
N LEU A 76 8.77 -11.76 -7.80
CA LEU A 76 7.51 -12.03 -8.50
C LEU A 76 6.30 -11.55 -7.70
N LEU A 77 6.24 -11.85 -6.40
CA LEU A 77 5.15 -11.41 -5.52
C LEU A 77 5.08 -9.89 -5.43
N LEU A 78 6.21 -9.22 -5.24
CA LEU A 78 6.25 -7.74 -5.21
C LEU A 78 5.82 -7.13 -6.54
N THR A 79 6.18 -7.75 -7.67
CA THR A 79 5.74 -7.28 -8.99
C THR A 79 4.22 -7.40 -9.16
N VAL A 80 3.62 -8.50 -8.69
CA VAL A 80 2.17 -8.70 -8.71
C VAL A 80 1.48 -7.68 -7.79
N ILE A 81 1.99 -7.48 -6.58
CA ILE A 81 1.45 -6.49 -5.64
C ILE A 81 1.55 -5.08 -6.22
N ALA A 82 2.68 -4.73 -6.84
CA ALA A 82 2.84 -3.45 -7.53
C ALA A 82 1.79 -3.24 -8.63
N GLY A 83 1.52 -4.27 -9.43
CA GLY A 83 0.47 -4.24 -10.45
C GLY A 83 -0.92 -4.00 -9.85
N PHE A 84 -1.26 -4.67 -8.75
CA PHE A 84 -2.53 -4.43 -8.05
C PHE A 84 -2.62 -3.02 -7.45
N LEU A 85 -1.53 -2.47 -6.91
CA LEU A 85 -1.51 -1.10 -6.40
C LEU A 85 -1.71 -0.07 -7.52
N LEU A 86 -1.07 -0.27 -8.68
CA LEU A 86 -1.29 0.57 -9.85
C LEU A 86 -2.75 0.53 -10.31
N LEU A 87 -3.33 -0.66 -10.42
CA LEU A 87 -4.73 -0.84 -10.79
C LEU A 87 -5.66 -0.16 -9.78
N ALA A 88 -5.47 -0.41 -8.49
CA ALA A 88 -6.27 0.19 -7.44
C ALA A 88 -6.14 1.73 -7.43
N GLY A 89 -4.94 2.26 -7.65
CA GLY A 89 -4.69 3.70 -7.79
C GLY A 89 -5.48 4.31 -8.95
N ILE A 90 -5.41 3.70 -10.14
CA ILE A 90 -6.15 4.15 -11.32
C ILE A 90 -7.67 4.13 -11.06
N LEU A 91 -8.18 3.04 -10.50
CA LEU A 91 -9.61 2.91 -10.20
C LEU A 91 -10.05 3.92 -9.15
N CYS A 92 -9.28 4.11 -8.08
CA CYS A 92 -9.57 5.10 -7.04
C CYS A 92 -9.64 6.51 -7.61
N LEU A 93 -8.66 6.91 -8.43
CA LEU A 93 -8.64 8.21 -9.11
C LEU A 93 -9.84 8.37 -10.05
N SER A 94 -10.15 7.34 -10.83
CA SER A 94 -11.26 7.37 -11.80
C SER A 94 -12.61 7.52 -11.09
N VAL A 95 -12.85 6.70 -10.06
CA VAL A 95 -14.12 6.75 -9.30
C VAL A 95 -14.25 8.07 -8.53
N ALA A 96 -13.16 8.58 -7.94
CA ALA A 96 -13.17 9.86 -7.24
C ALA A 96 -13.44 11.02 -8.20
N TRP A 97 -12.82 11.02 -9.38
CA TRP A 97 -12.96 12.13 -10.34
C TRP A 97 -14.28 12.10 -11.10
N PHE A 98 -14.68 10.95 -11.63
CA PHE A 98 -15.86 10.85 -12.49
C PHE A 98 -17.15 10.56 -11.74
N GLY A 99 -17.08 9.94 -10.57
CA GLY A 99 -18.24 9.58 -9.77
C GLY A 99 -18.43 10.49 -8.55
N LEU A 100 -17.47 10.46 -7.62
CA LEU A 100 -17.62 11.15 -6.34
C LEU A 100 -17.67 12.67 -6.51
N LYS A 101 -16.88 13.25 -7.39
CA LYS A 101 -16.91 14.69 -7.71
C LYS A 101 -18.26 15.14 -8.25
N GLN A 102 -19.02 14.27 -8.89
CA GLN A 102 -20.38 14.53 -9.38
C GLN A 102 -21.46 14.32 -8.31
N GLY A 103 -21.06 13.90 -7.10
CA GLY A 103 -21.97 13.61 -5.98
C GLY A 103 -22.66 12.26 -6.09
N GLU A 104 -22.17 11.37 -6.92
CA GLU A 104 -22.76 10.06 -7.14
C GLU A 104 -22.56 9.16 -5.91
N ARG A 105 -23.66 8.70 -5.30
CA ARG A 105 -23.63 7.88 -4.08
C ARG A 105 -22.92 6.54 -4.28
N TRP A 106 -23.06 5.94 -5.47
CA TRP A 106 -22.39 4.67 -5.77
C TRP A 106 -20.86 4.79 -5.69
N ALA A 107 -20.30 5.93 -6.09
CA ALA A 107 -18.86 6.17 -6.03
C ALA A 107 -18.35 6.20 -4.59
N LEU A 108 -19.09 6.87 -3.68
CA LEU A 108 -18.76 6.86 -2.26
C LEU A 108 -18.83 5.45 -1.66
N VAL A 109 -19.90 4.72 -1.96
CA VAL A 109 -20.08 3.34 -1.47
C VAL A 109 -18.96 2.43 -1.99
N SER A 110 -18.61 2.54 -3.27
CA SER A 110 -17.53 1.72 -3.87
C SER A 110 -16.16 2.01 -3.25
N LEU A 111 -15.81 3.29 -3.06
CA LEU A 111 -14.55 3.68 -2.43
C LEU A 111 -14.50 3.28 -0.96
N ALA A 112 -15.57 3.49 -0.20
CA ALA A 112 -15.64 3.12 1.21
C ALA A 112 -15.58 1.60 1.41
N SER A 113 -16.33 0.82 0.63
CA SER A 113 -16.30 -0.64 0.73
C SER A 113 -14.95 -1.21 0.29
N GLY A 114 -14.35 -0.69 -0.78
CA GLY A 114 -13.01 -1.08 -1.20
C GLY A 114 -11.96 -0.78 -0.13
N GLY A 115 -12.04 0.39 0.50
CA GLY A 115 -11.17 0.76 1.62
C GLY A 115 -11.32 -0.16 2.83
N LEU A 116 -12.56 -0.49 3.22
CA LEU A 116 -12.83 -1.43 4.32
C LEU A 116 -12.26 -2.82 4.04
N VAL A 117 -12.44 -3.34 2.83
CA VAL A 117 -11.86 -4.62 2.42
C VAL A 117 -10.33 -4.56 2.48
N ALA A 118 -9.72 -3.51 1.96
CA ALA A 118 -8.27 -3.34 2.01
C ALA A 118 -7.75 -3.33 3.46
N ILE A 119 -8.39 -2.58 4.36
CA ILE A 119 -8.02 -2.53 5.78
C ILE A 119 -8.16 -3.91 6.43
N ALA A 120 -9.23 -4.66 6.14
CA ALA A 120 -9.43 -6.00 6.69
C ALA A 120 -8.33 -6.96 6.25
N PHE A 121 -7.95 -6.97 4.96
CA PHE A 121 -6.87 -7.82 4.46
C PHE A 121 -5.50 -7.41 5.02
N TRP A 122 -5.23 -6.11 5.17
CA TRP A 122 -4.02 -5.62 5.82
C TRP A 122 -3.96 -6.06 7.30
N ALA A 123 -5.05 -5.94 8.03
CA ALA A 123 -5.13 -6.41 9.42
C ALA A 123 -4.85 -7.93 9.52
N LEU A 124 -5.42 -8.72 8.61
CA LEU A 124 -5.15 -10.17 8.54
C LEU A 124 -3.67 -10.47 8.23
N ALA A 125 -3.07 -9.73 7.31
CA ALA A 125 -1.66 -9.91 6.93
C ALA A 125 -0.69 -9.54 8.07
N LEU A 126 -1.05 -8.53 8.88
CA LEU A 126 -0.25 -8.10 10.04
C LEU A 126 -0.54 -8.92 11.32
N LEU A 127 -1.60 -9.72 11.33
CA LEU A 127 -2.01 -10.49 12.52
C LEU A 127 -0.90 -11.39 13.10
N PRO A 128 -0.05 -12.08 12.31
CA PRO A 128 1.07 -12.87 12.83
C PRO A 128 2.07 -12.03 13.62
N TYR A 129 2.40 -10.83 13.15
CA TYR A 129 3.32 -9.90 13.82
C TYR A 129 2.76 -9.46 15.17
N PHE A 130 1.50 -9.05 15.21
CA PHE A 130 0.83 -8.67 16.47
C PHE A 130 0.75 -9.83 17.46
N ARG A 131 0.49 -11.05 16.99
CA ARG A 131 0.45 -12.24 17.86
C ARG A 131 1.83 -12.60 18.44
N SER A 132 2.89 -12.24 17.74
CA SER A 132 4.27 -12.43 18.22
C SER A 132 4.73 -11.30 19.17
N GLY A 133 3.85 -10.33 19.48
CA GLY A 133 4.17 -9.21 20.38
C GLY A 133 5.07 -8.15 19.75
N ILE A 134 5.28 -8.19 18.43
CA ILE A 134 6.12 -7.25 17.71
C ILE A 134 5.32 -5.98 17.42
N PRO A 135 5.77 -4.81 17.92
CA PRO A 135 5.08 -3.55 17.68
C PRO A 135 5.26 -3.16 16.20
N VAL A 136 4.24 -3.39 15.39
CA VAL A 136 4.14 -2.74 14.08
C VAL A 136 3.71 -1.30 14.35
N THR A 137 4.68 -0.39 14.46
CA THR A 137 4.38 1.01 14.70
C THR A 137 3.85 1.66 13.43
N ILE A 138 2.87 2.57 13.58
CA ILE A 138 2.39 3.43 12.47
C ILE A 138 3.54 4.27 11.89
N GLY A 139 4.65 4.43 12.62
CA GLY A 139 5.89 5.03 12.18
C GLY A 139 6.85 4.10 11.43
N ASP A 140 6.65 2.75 11.46
CA ASP A 140 7.14 1.86 10.41
C ASP A 140 6.17 2.05 9.23
N PRO A 141 6.34 3.06 8.41
CA PRO A 141 5.36 3.23 7.39
C PRO A 141 5.55 2.04 6.48
N ILE A 142 4.56 1.16 6.48
CA ILE A 142 4.33 0.21 5.39
C ILE A 142 4.69 0.89 4.05
N LEU A 143 4.44 2.19 3.96
CA LEU A 143 4.82 3.09 2.88
C LEU A 143 6.32 3.35 2.77
N LEU A 144 7.02 3.65 3.84
CA LEU A 144 8.46 3.99 3.81
C LEU A 144 9.33 2.73 3.89
N GLY A 145 8.88 1.68 4.56
CA GLY A 145 9.49 0.36 4.51
C GLY A 145 9.48 -0.22 3.09
N TRP A 146 8.38 -0.01 2.36
CA TRP A 146 8.26 -0.38 0.95
C TRP A 146 9.17 0.46 0.04
N MET A 147 9.52 1.66 0.44
CA MET A 147 10.42 2.56 -0.30
C MET A 147 11.90 2.38 0.08
N GLY A 148 12.23 1.51 1.04
CA GLY A 148 13.59 1.32 1.53
C GLY A 148 14.17 2.55 2.25
N LEU A 149 13.30 3.36 2.86
CA LEU A 149 13.61 4.57 3.60
C LEU A 149 13.43 4.36 5.12
N GLY A 150 13.42 3.09 5.57
CA GLY A 150 13.35 2.71 6.97
C GLY A 150 14.71 2.57 7.63
#